data_535cf5d077bede737831f906941bae03
#
_entry.id   535cf5d077bede737831f906941bae03
#
_cell.length_a   1.000
_cell.length_b   1.000
_cell.length_c   1.000
_cell.angle_alpha   90.00
_cell.angle_beta   90.00
_cell.angle_gamma   90.00
#
_symmetry.space_group_name_H-M   'P 1'
#
loop_
_entity.id
_entity.type
_entity.pdbx_description
1 polymer ?
#
loop_
_entity_poly.entity_id
_entity_poly.type
_entity_poly.pdbx_seq_one_letter_code
_entity_poly.pdbx_strand_id
1 'polypeptide(L)'
;MAEDLTPEEDEGLAIEADVLEDGAAAAVDGLLDMTDQLTFGEDGIPAMGHVSGEPEARPLVLGDDDPRDEALHEHVLDEQTVFDGRIFSVDRLRVELPDGRDALRDVVRHPGAVAVVALTDDGRICLVRQYRAALDRVTVEVPAGKLDPGEDPLECARRELAEETGMVAERMAYLTTISSSVGFCDELIHIYMATGLSFASSSPDADEFINVDLVDLSELIDAVLDGRIEDSKTVVGALICDAVAHRLEPAE
;
A
#
# COMPACT_ATOMS: atom_id res chain seq x y z
N MET A 1 7.98 5.19 -54.97
CA MET A 1 6.83 4.32 -54.64
C MET A 1 6.76 4.29 -53.12
N ALA A 2 5.86 5.05 -52.56
CA ALA A 2 5.56 5.05 -51.14
C ALA A 2 4.36 4.13 -50.97
N GLU A 3 4.52 3.05 -50.19
CA GLU A 3 3.43 2.17 -49.84
C GLU A 3 2.64 2.80 -48.71
N ASP A 4 1.36 2.94 -48.97
CA ASP A 4 0.31 3.46 -48.12
C ASP A 4 -0.04 2.39 -47.07
N LEU A 5 0.37 2.59 -45.81
CA LEU A 5 -0.03 1.75 -44.65
C LEU A 5 -1.27 2.38 -44.03
N THR A 6 -2.44 1.85 -44.34
CA THR A 6 -3.68 2.13 -43.60
C THR A 6 -3.58 1.59 -42.21
N PRO A 7 -3.99 2.34 -41.15
CA PRO A 7 -4.08 1.81 -39.81
C PRO A 7 -5.23 0.81 -39.73
N GLU A 8 -4.95 -0.40 -39.25
CA GLU A 8 -5.97 -1.34 -38.79
C GLU A 8 -6.69 -0.74 -37.58
N GLU A 9 -7.99 -0.76 -37.61
CA GLU A 9 -8.86 -0.32 -36.53
C GLU A 9 -8.68 -1.29 -35.34
N ASP A 10 -8.07 -0.77 -34.25
CA ASP A 10 -7.98 -1.43 -32.98
C ASP A 10 -9.38 -1.48 -32.33
N GLU A 11 -10.07 -2.60 -32.45
CA GLU A 11 -11.28 -2.89 -31.67
C GLU A 11 -10.88 -3.08 -30.20
N GLY A 12 -10.58 -1.97 -29.51
CA GLY A 12 -10.38 -1.93 -28.09
C GLY A 12 -11.61 -2.46 -27.37
N LEU A 13 -11.40 -3.53 -26.57
CA LEU A 13 -12.39 -4.06 -25.64
C LEU A 13 -12.75 -2.94 -24.65
N ALA A 14 -13.82 -2.21 -24.94
CA ALA A 14 -14.45 -1.32 -23.98
C ALA A 14 -15.12 -2.21 -22.92
N ILE A 15 -14.46 -2.43 -21.79
CA ILE A 15 -15.10 -2.95 -20.58
C ILE A 15 -16.00 -1.81 -20.09
N GLU A 16 -17.30 -2.00 -20.19
CA GLU A 16 -18.29 -1.01 -19.74
C GLU A 16 -18.09 -0.74 -18.25
N ALA A 17 -17.90 0.53 -17.90
CA ALA A 17 -17.69 1.01 -16.54
C ALA A 17 -18.83 0.61 -15.57
N ASP A 18 -20.05 0.47 -16.08
CA ASP A 18 -21.24 0.06 -15.34
C ASP A 18 -21.14 -1.33 -14.67
N VAL A 19 -20.28 -2.23 -15.19
CA VAL A 19 -20.13 -3.59 -14.63
C VAL A 19 -19.28 -3.58 -13.35
N LEU A 20 -18.43 -2.56 -13.17
CA LEU A 20 -17.59 -2.44 -11.97
C LEU A 20 -18.32 -1.80 -10.79
N GLU A 21 -19.24 -0.85 -11.02
CA GLU A 21 -20.03 -0.24 -9.94
C GLU A 21 -21.03 -1.24 -9.33
N ASP A 22 -21.74 -2.01 -10.14
CA ASP A 22 -22.65 -3.05 -9.66
C ASP A 22 -21.93 -4.21 -8.94
N GLY A 23 -20.70 -4.51 -9.35
CA GLY A 23 -19.89 -5.57 -8.75
C GLY A 23 -19.34 -5.21 -7.37
N ALA A 24 -18.93 -3.96 -7.15
CA ALA A 24 -18.40 -3.49 -5.87
C ALA A 24 -19.52 -3.37 -4.83
N ALA A 25 -20.66 -2.78 -5.19
CA ALA A 25 -21.83 -2.70 -4.30
C ALA A 25 -22.34 -4.09 -3.89
N ALA A 26 -22.41 -5.05 -4.84
CA ALA A 26 -22.80 -6.42 -4.54
C ALA A 26 -21.78 -7.16 -3.66
N ALA A 27 -20.49 -6.82 -3.75
CA ALA A 27 -19.45 -7.41 -2.90
C ALA A 27 -19.54 -6.87 -1.46
N VAL A 28 -19.84 -5.58 -1.28
CA VAL A 28 -20.04 -4.97 0.06
C VAL A 28 -21.32 -5.50 0.70
N ASP A 29 -22.42 -5.56 -0.03
CA ASP A 29 -23.68 -6.18 0.45
C ASP A 29 -23.48 -7.67 0.82
N GLY A 30 -22.70 -8.40 0.02
CA GLY A 30 -22.34 -9.79 0.32
C GLY A 30 -21.44 -9.93 1.56
N LEU A 31 -20.55 -8.97 1.81
CA LEU A 31 -19.69 -8.94 3.00
C LEU A 31 -20.52 -8.61 4.26
N LEU A 32 -21.45 -7.65 4.16
CA LEU A 32 -22.38 -7.29 5.25
C LEU A 32 -23.32 -8.45 5.59
N ASP A 33 -23.85 -9.18 4.59
CA ASP A 33 -24.68 -10.37 4.80
C ASP A 33 -23.87 -11.53 5.44
N MET A 34 -22.57 -11.64 5.12
CA MET A 34 -21.67 -12.58 5.80
C MET A 34 -21.41 -12.20 7.26
N THR A 35 -21.32 -10.91 7.60
CA THR A 35 -21.11 -10.49 8.99
C THR A 35 -22.33 -10.77 9.87
N ASP A 36 -23.54 -10.69 9.34
CA ASP A 36 -24.77 -11.08 10.05
C ASP A 36 -24.85 -12.62 10.32
N GLN A 37 -24.09 -13.42 9.58
CA GLN A 37 -24.00 -14.87 9.78
C GLN A 37 -22.83 -15.30 10.70
N LEU A 38 -21.94 -14.36 11.04
CA LEU A 38 -20.84 -14.64 11.96
C LEU A 38 -21.38 -14.68 13.40
N THR A 39 -21.34 -15.84 14.01
CA THR A 39 -21.52 -15.95 15.47
C THR A 39 -20.18 -15.62 16.13
N PHE A 40 -20.19 -14.65 17.03
CA PHE A 40 -19.00 -14.27 17.78
C PHE A 40 -18.94 -15.04 19.11
N GLY A 41 -17.76 -15.53 19.48
CA GLY A 41 -17.50 -16.09 20.80
C GLY A 41 -17.59 -14.99 21.88
N GLU A 42 -17.51 -15.37 23.16
CA GLU A 42 -17.50 -14.44 24.31
C GLU A 42 -16.32 -13.44 24.28
N ASP A 43 -15.30 -13.74 23.48
CA ASP A 43 -14.10 -12.92 23.22
C ASP A 43 -14.25 -11.95 22.02
N GLY A 44 -15.43 -11.91 21.36
CA GLY A 44 -15.70 -11.08 20.20
C GLY A 44 -15.06 -11.58 18.90
N ILE A 45 -14.55 -12.79 18.86
CA ILE A 45 -13.97 -13.42 17.66
C ILE A 45 -15.06 -14.22 16.92
N PRO A 46 -15.13 -14.13 15.56
CA PRO A 46 -16.08 -14.92 14.80
C PRO A 46 -15.90 -16.43 15.07
N ALA A 47 -16.96 -17.10 15.51
CA ALA A 47 -16.96 -18.56 15.67
C ALA A 47 -17.07 -19.22 14.29
N MET A 48 -15.94 -19.60 13.71
CA MET A 48 -15.90 -20.41 12.49
C MET A 48 -16.27 -21.87 12.83
N GLY A 49 -17.20 -22.43 12.06
CA GLY A 49 -17.55 -23.86 12.18
C GLY A 49 -16.34 -24.74 11.89
N HIS A 50 -16.13 -25.77 12.71
CA HIS A 50 -15.01 -26.69 12.56
C HIS A 50 -15.16 -27.52 11.27
N VAL A 51 -14.28 -27.29 10.29
CA VAL A 51 -14.18 -28.09 9.06
C VAL A 51 -13.13 -29.18 9.26
N SER A 52 -13.46 -30.43 8.99
CA SER A 52 -12.49 -31.54 9.15
C SER A 52 -11.29 -31.37 8.23
N GLY A 53 -10.08 -31.32 8.80
CA GLY A 53 -8.83 -31.05 8.09
C GLY A 53 -8.31 -29.63 8.23
N GLU A 54 -8.94 -28.80 9.05
CA GLU A 54 -8.42 -27.48 9.39
C GLU A 54 -7.06 -27.55 10.11
N PRO A 55 -6.13 -26.64 9.78
CA PRO A 55 -4.92 -26.52 10.58
C PRO A 55 -5.28 -26.11 12.02
N GLU A 56 -4.57 -26.67 12.99
CA GLU A 56 -4.72 -26.27 14.40
C GLU A 56 -4.52 -24.76 14.57
N ALA A 57 -5.45 -24.10 15.28
CA ALA A 57 -5.29 -22.73 15.68
C ALA A 57 -4.06 -22.60 16.58
N ARG A 58 -3.18 -21.65 16.29
CA ARG A 58 -1.92 -21.42 17.01
C ARG A 58 -1.79 -19.94 17.34
N PRO A 59 -1.06 -19.59 18.41
CA PRO A 59 -0.68 -18.22 18.66
C PRO A 59 0.08 -17.65 17.47
N LEU A 60 -0.12 -16.35 17.19
CA LEU A 60 0.68 -15.64 16.20
C LEU A 60 2.13 -15.56 16.67
N VAL A 61 3.04 -16.18 15.92
CA VAL A 61 4.49 -16.06 16.08
C VAL A 61 5.01 -15.18 14.94
N LEU A 62 5.83 -14.19 15.25
CA LEU A 62 6.39 -13.24 14.29
C LEU A 62 7.90 -13.47 14.10
N GLY A 63 8.40 -13.17 12.91
CA GLY A 63 9.81 -13.38 12.56
C GLY A 63 10.14 -14.87 12.45
N ASP A 64 11.43 -15.20 12.55
CA ASP A 64 11.97 -16.56 12.41
C ASP A 64 11.94 -17.35 13.73
N ASP A 65 11.04 -17.01 14.66
CA ASP A 65 10.96 -17.62 15.98
C ASP A 65 10.16 -18.95 16.00
N ASP A 66 9.44 -19.28 14.91
CA ASP A 66 8.79 -20.58 14.79
C ASP A 66 9.81 -21.63 14.31
N PRO A 67 10.09 -22.68 15.08
CA PRO A 67 11.07 -23.69 14.70
C PRO A 67 10.75 -24.45 13.41
N ARG A 68 9.53 -24.32 12.90
CA ARG A 68 9.14 -24.90 11.59
C ARG A 68 9.63 -24.07 10.40
N ASP A 69 9.97 -22.82 10.65
CA ASP A 69 10.36 -21.86 9.58
C ASP A 69 11.76 -22.16 9.05
N GLU A 70 12.62 -22.88 9.82
CA GLU A 70 13.91 -23.36 9.33
C GLU A 70 13.78 -24.18 8.05
N ALA A 71 12.67 -24.94 7.90
CA ALA A 71 12.38 -25.74 6.71
C ALA A 71 11.83 -24.91 5.52
N LEU A 72 11.68 -23.61 5.67
CA LEU A 72 11.21 -22.68 4.62
C LEU A 72 12.35 -21.85 4.01
N HIS A 73 13.51 -21.79 4.66
CA HIS A 73 14.61 -20.94 4.24
C HIS A 73 15.22 -21.40 2.91
N GLU A 74 15.45 -20.41 2.02
CA GLU A 74 16.20 -20.58 0.78
C GLU A 74 17.61 -20.01 0.99
N HIS A 75 18.63 -20.68 0.47
CA HIS A 75 20.02 -20.22 0.55
C HIS A 75 20.45 -19.59 -0.77
N VAL A 76 20.83 -18.32 -0.75
CA VAL A 76 21.36 -17.65 -1.94
C VAL A 76 22.74 -18.21 -2.27
N LEU A 77 22.86 -18.80 -3.45
CA LEU A 77 24.09 -19.40 -3.98
C LEU A 77 24.87 -18.42 -4.88
N ASP A 78 24.14 -17.55 -5.59
CA ASP A 78 24.71 -16.58 -6.52
C ASP A 78 23.72 -15.45 -6.77
N GLU A 79 24.22 -14.25 -7.06
CA GLU A 79 23.43 -13.04 -7.29
C GLU A 79 24.02 -12.24 -8.45
N GLN A 80 23.16 -11.81 -9.37
CA GLN A 80 23.54 -10.99 -10.51
C GLN A 80 22.49 -9.91 -10.78
N THR A 81 22.91 -8.65 -10.83
CA THR A 81 22.06 -7.56 -11.32
C THR A 81 21.83 -7.73 -12.82
N VAL A 82 20.56 -7.93 -13.21
CA VAL A 82 20.15 -8.13 -14.61
C VAL A 82 19.51 -6.89 -15.22
N PHE A 83 19.10 -5.93 -14.40
CA PHE A 83 18.59 -4.62 -14.80
C PHE A 83 19.00 -3.56 -13.77
N ASP A 84 19.47 -2.41 -14.25
CA ASP A 84 19.83 -1.26 -13.41
C ASP A 84 19.13 -0.02 -13.96
N GLY A 85 18.04 0.40 -13.27
CA GLY A 85 17.18 1.51 -13.63
C GLY A 85 17.39 2.74 -12.77
N ARG A 86 16.62 3.81 -13.06
CA ARG A 86 16.68 5.07 -12.29
C ARG A 86 16.07 4.98 -10.89
N ILE A 87 15.07 4.10 -10.72
CA ILE A 87 14.27 4.01 -9.49
C ILE A 87 14.60 2.74 -8.74
N PHE A 88 14.79 1.63 -9.47
CA PHE A 88 15.04 0.30 -8.92
C PHE A 88 16.00 -0.48 -9.80
N SER A 89 16.61 -1.50 -9.23
CA SER A 89 17.32 -2.54 -9.98
C SER A 89 16.59 -3.88 -9.86
N VAL A 90 16.96 -4.83 -10.71
CA VAL A 90 16.50 -6.23 -10.61
C VAL A 90 17.70 -7.14 -10.50
N ASP A 91 17.74 -7.90 -9.41
CA ASP A 91 18.73 -8.93 -9.20
C ASP A 91 18.12 -10.30 -9.48
N ARG A 92 18.86 -11.13 -10.20
CA ARG A 92 18.59 -12.56 -10.35
C ARG A 92 19.40 -13.36 -9.37
N LEU A 93 18.72 -14.02 -8.45
CA LEU A 93 19.31 -14.90 -7.45
C LEU A 93 19.19 -16.33 -7.92
N ARG A 94 20.28 -17.11 -7.79
CA ARG A 94 20.21 -18.56 -7.80
C ARG A 94 20.18 -19.03 -6.35
N VAL A 95 19.12 -19.74 -5.98
CA VAL A 95 18.89 -20.18 -4.61
C VAL A 95 18.83 -21.70 -4.53
N GLU A 96 19.26 -22.26 -3.41
CA GLU A 96 18.98 -23.64 -3.02
C GLU A 96 17.68 -23.66 -2.20
N LEU A 97 16.72 -24.45 -2.65
CA LEU A 97 15.46 -24.67 -1.96
C LEU A 97 15.66 -25.61 -0.75
N PRO A 98 14.69 -25.66 0.21
CA PRO A 98 14.78 -26.53 1.37
C PRO A 98 14.93 -28.02 1.05
N ASP A 99 14.54 -28.45 -0.14
CA ASP A 99 14.71 -29.83 -0.62
C ASP A 99 16.00 -30.08 -1.41
N GLY A 100 16.91 -29.10 -1.44
CA GLY A 100 18.21 -29.17 -2.11
C GLY A 100 18.17 -28.91 -3.62
N ARG A 101 17.03 -28.55 -4.20
CA ARG A 101 16.94 -28.18 -5.63
C ARG A 101 17.31 -26.72 -5.83
N ASP A 102 17.94 -26.42 -6.97
CA ASP A 102 18.21 -25.05 -7.40
C ASP A 102 16.94 -24.41 -7.99
N ALA A 103 16.77 -23.11 -7.72
CA ALA A 103 15.74 -22.27 -8.33
C ALA A 103 16.28 -20.87 -8.63
N LEU A 104 15.52 -20.10 -9.44
CA LEU A 104 15.82 -18.69 -9.71
C LEU A 104 14.76 -17.81 -9.05
N ARG A 105 15.22 -16.65 -8.55
CA ARG A 105 14.37 -15.56 -8.03
C ARG A 105 14.78 -14.27 -8.72
N ASP A 106 13.85 -13.56 -9.32
CA ASP A 106 14.07 -12.20 -9.78
C ASP A 106 13.54 -11.25 -8.71
N VAL A 107 14.40 -10.43 -8.12
CA VAL A 107 14.09 -9.55 -6.99
C VAL A 107 14.29 -8.11 -7.40
N VAL A 108 13.24 -7.29 -7.24
CA VAL A 108 13.32 -5.84 -7.39
C VAL A 108 13.96 -5.26 -6.13
N ARG A 109 15.07 -4.52 -6.30
CA ARG A 109 15.76 -3.78 -5.24
C ARG A 109 15.34 -2.32 -5.28
N HIS A 110 14.79 -1.82 -4.19
CA HIS A 110 14.28 -0.46 -4.07
C HIS A 110 14.85 0.23 -2.81
N PRO A 111 15.18 1.55 -2.86
CA PRO A 111 15.73 2.25 -1.70
C PRO A 111 14.77 2.34 -0.50
N GLY A 112 13.51 2.01 -0.69
CA GLY A 112 12.45 2.23 0.28
C GLY A 112 11.73 3.56 0.05
N ALA A 113 10.64 3.75 0.76
CA ALA A 113 9.81 4.94 0.66
C ALA A 113 9.16 5.30 2.00
N VAL A 114 8.58 6.49 2.05
CA VAL A 114 7.74 6.96 3.13
C VAL A 114 6.36 7.34 2.61
N ALA A 115 5.36 7.31 3.48
CA ALA A 115 4.04 7.85 3.22
C ALA A 115 3.53 8.60 4.45
N VAL A 116 2.76 9.67 4.24
CA VAL A 116 2.32 10.55 5.33
C VAL A 116 0.81 10.71 5.33
N VAL A 117 0.17 10.22 6.37
CA VAL A 117 -1.23 10.49 6.67
C VAL A 117 -1.29 11.83 7.40
N ALA A 118 -1.49 12.92 6.66
CA ALA A 118 -1.53 14.27 7.19
C ALA A 118 -2.97 14.64 7.59
N LEU A 119 -3.23 14.67 8.90
CA LEU A 119 -4.56 14.88 9.47
C LEU A 119 -4.67 16.29 10.05
N THR A 120 -5.68 17.05 9.61
CA THR A 120 -6.00 18.38 10.11
C THR A 120 -6.78 18.30 11.44
N ASP A 121 -6.80 19.39 12.21
CA ASP A 121 -7.49 19.45 13.49
C ASP A 121 -9.02 19.32 13.36
N ASP A 122 -9.57 19.55 12.18
CA ASP A 122 -10.99 19.40 11.86
C ASP A 122 -11.34 18.03 11.21
N GLY A 123 -10.41 17.06 11.23
CA GLY A 123 -10.66 15.68 10.82
C GLY A 123 -10.54 15.41 9.32
N ARG A 124 -9.97 16.35 8.55
CA ARG A 124 -9.69 16.12 7.12
C ARG A 124 -8.29 15.56 6.91
N ILE A 125 -8.16 14.74 5.89
CA ILE A 125 -6.90 14.14 5.45
C ILE A 125 -6.42 14.78 4.15
N CYS A 126 -5.11 15.00 4.05
CA CYS A 126 -4.46 15.47 2.83
C CYS A 126 -4.24 14.31 1.87
N LEU A 127 -4.72 14.47 0.65
CA LEU A 127 -4.50 13.56 -0.47
C LEU A 127 -3.84 14.30 -1.62
N VAL A 128 -3.06 13.57 -2.40
CA VAL A 128 -2.44 14.02 -3.64
C VAL A 128 -3.02 13.25 -4.82
N ARG A 129 -3.14 13.95 -5.94
CA ARG A 129 -3.56 13.34 -7.21
C ARG A 129 -2.40 13.44 -8.18
N GLN A 130 -1.93 12.30 -8.67
CA GLN A 130 -0.79 12.21 -9.55
C GLN A 130 -1.02 11.17 -10.65
N TYR A 131 -0.54 11.47 -11.88
CA TYR A 131 -0.58 10.48 -12.96
C TYR A 131 0.46 9.40 -12.73
N ARG A 132 0.05 8.15 -12.73
CA ARG A 132 0.92 6.98 -12.60
C ARG A 132 1.01 6.24 -13.93
N ALA A 133 2.13 6.43 -14.64
CA ALA A 133 2.36 5.82 -15.96
C ALA A 133 2.22 4.29 -15.96
N ALA A 134 2.54 3.62 -14.85
CA ALA A 134 2.39 2.17 -14.72
C ALA A 134 0.93 1.69 -14.76
N LEU A 135 -0.01 2.57 -14.37
CA LEU A 135 -1.46 2.31 -14.35
C LEU A 135 -2.21 3.05 -15.45
N ASP A 136 -1.49 3.91 -16.21
CA ASP A 136 -2.04 4.78 -17.26
C ASP A 136 -3.24 5.64 -16.83
N ARG A 137 -3.19 6.11 -15.55
CA ARG A 137 -4.27 6.94 -14.97
C ARG A 137 -3.79 7.82 -13.84
N VAL A 138 -4.63 8.79 -13.46
CA VAL A 138 -4.47 9.56 -12.24
C VAL A 138 -4.93 8.70 -11.05
N THR A 139 -4.10 8.64 -10.02
CA THR A 139 -4.40 7.99 -8.73
C THR A 139 -4.61 9.04 -7.64
N VAL A 140 -5.30 8.63 -6.56
CA VAL A 140 -5.49 9.41 -5.35
C VAL A 140 -4.74 8.72 -4.23
N GLU A 141 -3.79 9.41 -3.64
CA GLU A 141 -2.81 8.82 -2.72
C GLU A 141 -2.57 9.76 -1.52
N VAL A 142 -2.09 9.21 -0.40
CA VAL A 142 -1.44 10.04 0.63
C VAL A 142 -0.09 10.54 0.11
N PRO A 143 0.40 11.71 0.52
CA PRO A 143 1.76 12.19 0.19
C PRO A 143 2.81 11.13 0.48
N ALA A 144 3.74 10.93 -0.45
CA ALA A 144 4.72 9.85 -0.35
C ALA A 144 5.91 10.06 -1.27
N GLY A 145 7.10 9.68 -0.83
CA GLY A 145 8.28 9.72 -1.67
C GLY A 145 9.35 8.73 -1.28
N LYS A 146 10.37 8.64 -2.10
CA LYS A 146 11.48 7.71 -1.94
C LYS A 146 12.50 8.22 -0.93
N LEU A 147 13.14 7.29 -0.23
CA LEU A 147 14.30 7.60 0.58
C LEU A 147 15.50 7.93 -0.29
N ASP A 148 16.19 9.02 0.05
CA ASP A 148 17.51 9.28 -0.46
C ASP A 148 18.56 8.33 0.19
N PRO A 149 19.70 8.09 -0.45
CA PRO A 149 20.72 7.20 0.12
C PRO A 149 21.16 7.62 1.54
N GLY A 150 20.79 6.80 2.53
CA GLY A 150 21.13 7.03 3.94
C GLY A 150 20.26 8.08 4.66
N GLU A 151 19.16 8.50 4.05
CA GLU A 151 18.19 9.41 4.66
C GLU A 151 17.42 8.70 5.79
N ASP A 152 17.19 9.42 6.89
CA ASP A 152 16.31 8.96 7.97
C ASP A 152 14.84 8.97 7.49
N PRO A 153 14.06 7.91 7.67
CA PRO A 153 12.68 7.85 7.18
C PRO A 153 11.77 8.96 7.75
N LEU A 154 11.98 9.42 8.99
CA LEU A 154 11.18 10.50 9.56
C LEU A 154 11.51 11.84 8.89
N GLU A 155 12.77 12.09 8.61
CA GLU A 155 13.20 13.33 7.92
C GLU A 155 12.73 13.31 6.46
N CYS A 156 12.79 12.17 5.78
CA CYS A 156 12.20 11.98 4.46
C CYS A 156 10.68 12.28 4.48
N ALA A 157 9.94 11.76 5.45
CA ALA A 157 8.50 12.01 5.57
C ALA A 157 8.17 13.50 5.78
N ARG A 158 9.01 14.24 6.51
CA ARG A 158 8.87 15.69 6.67
C ARG A 158 9.14 16.43 5.38
N ARG A 159 10.20 16.05 4.67
CA ARG A 159 10.60 16.65 3.39
C ARG A 159 9.51 16.44 2.34
N GLU A 160 9.09 15.21 2.12
CA GLU A 160 8.08 14.86 1.11
C GLU A 160 6.72 15.55 1.37
N LEU A 161 6.26 15.57 2.62
CA LEU A 161 5.05 16.30 3.00
C LEU A 161 5.15 17.79 2.61
N ALA A 162 6.29 18.42 2.89
CA ALA A 162 6.49 19.83 2.59
C ALA A 162 6.63 20.09 1.08
N GLU A 163 7.35 19.25 0.35
CA GLU A 163 7.61 19.39 -1.08
C GLU A 163 6.32 19.20 -1.90
N GLU A 164 5.60 18.12 -1.69
CA GLU A 164 4.40 17.80 -2.45
C GLU A 164 3.20 18.69 -2.09
N THR A 165 3.02 19.02 -0.81
CA THR A 165 1.78 19.64 -0.33
C THR A 165 1.96 21.08 0.23
N GLY A 166 3.18 21.48 0.51
CA GLY A 166 3.46 22.72 1.25
C GLY A 166 3.06 22.66 2.73
N MET A 167 2.74 21.47 3.27
CA MET A 167 2.38 21.31 4.67
C MET A 167 3.61 21.05 5.54
N VAL A 168 3.60 21.65 6.74
CA VAL A 168 4.60 21.41 7.79
C VAL A 168 3.87 20.92 9.03
N ALA A 169 4.27 19.77 9.56
CA ALA A 169 3.68 19.15 10.72
C ALA A 169 4.44 19.51 12.01
N GLU A 170 3.71 19.88 13.07
CA GLU A 170 4.27 20.02 14.41
C GLU A 170 4.67 18.66 14.99
N ARG A 171 3.85 17.63 14.74
CA ARG A 171 4.05 16.26 15.25
C ARG A 171 3.99 15.24 14.12
N MET A 172 4.90 14.30 14.16
CA MET A 172 4.93 13.12 13.30
C MET A 172 5.03 11.88 14.19
N ALA A 173 4.16 10.92 13.96
CA ALA A 173 4.13 9.63 14.68
C ALA A 173 4.25 8.48 13.68
N TYR A 174 5.17 7.56 13.93
CA TYR A 174 5.28 6.32 13.16
C TYR A 174 4.03 5.47 13.37
N LEU A 175 3.41 5.01 12.29
CA LEU A 175 2.24 4.12 12.33
C LEU A 175 2.63 2.66 12.08
N THR A 176 3.28 2.41 10.95
CA THR A 176 3.66 1.05 10.53
C THR A 176 4.68 1.10 9.38
N THR A 177 5.21 -0.06 9.05
CA THR A 177 5.93 -0.30 7.78
C THR A 177 5.21 -1.41 7.02
N ILE A 178 5.06 -1.22 5.72
CA ILE A 178 4.50 -2.23 4.82
C ILE A 178 5.52 -2.62 3.75
N SER A 179 5.46 -3.86 3.28
CA SER A 179 6.12 -4.30 2.06
C SER A 179 5.18 -4.10 0.88
N SER A 180 5.62 -3.47 -0.19
CA SER A 180 4.78 -3.24 -1.38
C SER A 180 4.43 -4.54 -2.10
N SER A 181 5.37 -5.50 -2.16
CA SER A 181 5.15 -6.82 -2.75
C SER A 181 6.16 -7.85 -2.26
N VAL A 182 5.82 -8.56 -1.17
CA VAL A 182 6.71 -9.53 -0.50
C VAL A 182 7.21 -10.67 -1.41
N GLY A 183 6.57 -10.91 -2.55
CA GLY A 183 6.90 -12.03 -3.44
C GLY A 183 8.10 -11.77 -4.36
N PHE A 184 8.42 -10.50 -4.64
CA PHE A 184 9.49 -10.18 -5.61
C PHE A 184 10.14 -8.81 -5.44
N CYS A 185 9.74 -8.02 -4.45
CA CYS A 185 10.26 -6.67 -4.22
C CYS A 185 10.63 -6.50 -2.74
N ASP A 186 11.78 -5.89 -2.49
CA ASP A 186 12.25 -5.60 -1.13
C ASP A 186 11.87 -4.19 -0.64
N GLU A 187 11.02 -3.47 -1.39
CA GLU A 187 10.56 -2.15 -1.00
C GLU A 187 9.79 -2.19 0.32
N LEU A 188 10.26 -1.38 1.26
CA LEU A 188 9.58 -1.06 2.51
C LEU A 188 9.06 0.37 2.45
N ILE A 189 7.79 0.57 2.80
CA ILE A 189 7.16 1.89 2.89
C ILE A 189 6.86 2.18 4.36
N HIS A 190 7.53 3.18 4.93
CA HIS A 190 7.32 3.63 6.30
C HIS A 190 6.18 4.65 6.35
N ILE A 191 5.10 4.33 7.05
CA ILE A 191 3.91 5.18 7.13
C ILE A 191 3.92 5.97 8.43
N TYR A 192 3.77 7.30 8.31
CA TYR A 192 3.70 8.23 9.43
C TYR A 192 2.36 8.96 9.46
N MET A 193 1.89 9.31 10.64
CA MET A 193 0.80 10.26 10.83
C MET A 193 1.38 11.63 11.16
N ALA A 194 0.90 12.67 10.48
CA ALA A 194 1.28 14.06 10.71
C ALA A 194 0.09 14.86 11.27
N THR A 195 0.31 15.65 12.32
CA THR A 195 -0.72 16.51 12.95
C THR A 195 -0.13 17.87 13.37
N GLY A 196 -1.02 18.84 13.69
CA GLY A 196 -0.61 20.21 13.95
C GLY A 196 -0.08 20.86 12.67
N LEU A 197 -0.86 20.75 11.59
CA LEU A 197 -0.44 21.17 10.26
C LEU A 197 -0.46 22.68 10.11
N SER A 198 0.57 23.21 9.50
CA SER A 198 0.66 24.60 9.01
C SER A 198 1.04 24.59 7.53
N PHE A 199 0.75 25.68 6.83
CA PHE A 199 0.95 25.76 5.38
C PHE A 199 2.13 26.69 5.05
N ALA A 200 3.02 26.20 4.19
CA ALA A 200 4.04 26.95 3.50
C ALA A 200 3.82 26.85 1.98
N SER A 201 4.71 27.37 1.17
CA SER A 201 4.65 27.15 -0.28
C SER A 201 5.15 25.74 -0.60
N SER A 202 4.40 24.97 -1.41
CA SER A 202 4.87 23.71 -1.98
C SER A 202 6.01 23.94 -2.99
N SER A 203 6.89 22.99 -3.13
CA SER A 203 8.01 22.99 -4.07
C SER A 203 8.26 21.55 -4.57
N PRO A 204 7.29 20.96 -5.29
CA PRO A 204 7.47 19.62 -5.84
C PRO A 204 8.62 19.58 -6.82
N ASP A 205 9.14 18.41 -7.10
CA ASP A 205 10.16 18.19 -8.09
C ASP A 205 9.72 18.67 -9.48
N ALA A 206 10.66 19.05 -10.34
CA ALA A 206 10.37 19.70 -11.62
C ALA A 206 9.57 18.82 -12.61
N ASP A 207 9.56 17.51 -12.42
CA ASP A 207 8.83 16.49 -13.19
C ASP A 207 7.60 15.95 -12.44
N GLU A 208 7.25 16.51 -11.28
CA GLU A 208 6.05 16.16 -10.52
C GLU A 208 4.91 17.16 -10.73
N PHE A 209 3.79 16.65 -11.21
CA PHE A 209 2.55 17.41 -11.40
C PHE A 209 1.50 16.86 -10.45
N ILE A 210 1.29 17.56 -9.34
CA ILE A 210 0.47 17.08 -8.22
C ILE A 210 -0.66 18.08 -7.95
N ASN A 211 -1.89 17.58 -7.77
CA ASN A 211 -2.98 18.34 -7.16
C ASN A 211 -3.15 17.87 -5.71
N VAL A 212 -3.37 18.82 -4.80
CA VAL A 212 -3.54 18.56 -3.37
C VAL A 212 -4.99 18.81 -2.98
N ASP A 213 -5.62 17.81 -2.36
CA ASP A 213 -6.99 17.84 -1.88
C ASP A 213 -7.02 17.63 -0.34
N LEU A 214 -8.00 18.23 0.32
CA LEU A 214 -8.36 17.91 1.71
C LEU A 214 -9.77 17.33 1.71
N VAL A 215 -9.90 16.08 2.16
CA VAL A 215 -11.17 15.34 2.23
C VAL A 215 -11.43 14.88 3.66
N ASP A 216 -12.70 14.69 4.01
CA ASP A 216 -13.03 14.11 5.31
C ASP A 216 -12.49 12.68 5.41
N LEU A 217 -11.91 12.31 6.56
CA LEU A 217 -11.37 10.96 6.77
C LEU A 217 -12.45 9.89 6.55
N SER A 218 -13.68 10.14 6.99
CA SER A 218 -14.82 9.22 6.77
C SER A 218 -15.11 9.01 5.28
N GLU A 219 -15.04 10.04 4.44
CA GLU A 219 -15.23 9.92 3.00
C GLU A 219 -14.11 9.08 2.35
N LEU A 220 -12.87 9.24 2.83
CA LEU A 220 -11.76 8.38 2.37
C LEU A 220 -11.97 6.92 2.79
N ILE A 221 -12.42 6.67 4.03
CA ILE A 221 -12.71 5.31 4.51
C ILE A 221 -13.80 4.66 3.66
N ASP A 222 -14.90 5.37 3.39
CA ASP A 222 -15.95 4.87 2.49
C ASP A 222 -15.38 4.54 1.10
N ALA A 223 -14.52 5.39 0.54
CA ALA A 223 -13.88 5.15 -0.75
C ALA A 223 -12.93 3.94 -0.74
N VAL A 224 -12.27 3.67 0.39
CA VAL A 224 -11.43 2.47 0.57
C VAL A 224 -12.31 1.21 0.65
N LEU A 225 -13.39 1.25 1.43
CA LEU A 225 -14.30 0.10 1.59
C LEU A 225 -15.05 -0.23 0.30
N ASP A 226 -15.39 0.78 -0.50
CA ASP A 226 -16.02 0.63 -1.82
C ASP A 226 -15.03 0.18 -2.92
N GLY A 227 -13.73 0.05 -2.61
CA GLY A 227 -12.69 -0.33 -3.56
C GLY A 227 -12.31 0.77 -4.57
N ARG A 228 -12.70 2.03 -4.32
CA ARG A 228 -12.36 3.18 -5.18
C ARG A 228 -10.93 3.70 -4.96
N ILE A 229 -10.32 3.37 -3.81
CA ILE A 229 -8.91 3.64 -3.50
C ILE A 229 -8.15 2.32 -3.54
N GLU A 230 -7.17 2.20 -4.44
CA GLU A 230 -6.40 0.96 -4.65
C GLU A 230 -4.95 1.08 -4.16
N ASP A 231 -4.47 2.29 -3.89
CA ASP A 231 -3.11 2.51 -3.45
C ASP A 231 -2.89 1.96 -2.04
N SER A 232 -2.02 0.96 -1.93
CA SER A 232 -1.83 0.19 -0.69
C SER A 232 -1.43 1.03 0.53
N LYS A 233 -0.54 2.02 0.35
CA LYS A 233 -0.09 2.89 1.44
C LYS A 233 -1.23 3.80 1.94
N THR A 234 -2.08 4.27 1.03
CA THR A 234 -3.27 5.07 1.36
C THR A 234 -4.31 4.23 2.09
N VAL A 235 -4.62 3.04 1.58
CA VAL A 235 -5.56 2.10 2.22
C VAL A 235 -5.10 1.77 3.64
N VAL A 236 -3.85 1.33 3.81
CA VAL A 236 -3.32 0.95 5.14
C VAL A 236 -3.27 2.15 6.08
N GLY A 237 -2.76 3.30 5.60
CA GLY A 237 -2.65 4.51 6.41
C GLY A 237 -4.00 5.01 6.89
N ALA A 238 -5.00 5.08 6.02
CA ALA A 238 -6.36 5.51 6.35
C ALA A 238 -7.02 4.58 7.37
N LEU A 239 -6.98 3.26 7.15
CA LEU A 239 -7.58 2.27 8.06
C LEU A 239 -6.92 2.25 9.43
N ILE A 240 -5.60 2.44 9.53
CA ILE A 240 -4.93 2.54 10.83
C ILE A 240 -5.34 3.82 11.56
N CYS A 241 -5.42 4.96 10.86
CA CYS A 241 -5.87 6.21 11.47
C CYS A 241 -7.31 6.11 11.99
N ASP A 242 -8.20 5.54 11.23
CA ASP A 242 -9.58 5.30 11.64
C ASP A 242 -9.65 4.38 12.87
N ALA A 243 -8.95 3.26 12.84
CA ALA A 243 -8.89 2.32 13.97
C ALA A 243 -8.30 2.95 15.24
N VAL A 244 -7.32 3.85 15.11
CA VAL A 244 -6.74 4.58 16.26
C VAL A 244 -7.75 5.60 16.79
N ALA A 245 -8.42 6.35 15.92
CA ALA A 245 -9.45 7.33 16.30
C ALA A 245 -10.57 6.65 17.11
N HIS A 246 -11.11 5.54 16.64
CA HIS A 246 -12.16 4.78 17.32
C HIS A 246 -11.73 4.16 18.65
N ARG A 247 -10.44 3.80 18.82
CA ARG A 247 -9.92 3.29 20.12
C ARG A 247 -9.72 4.38 21.16
N LEU A 248 -9.61 5.64 20.74
CA LEU A 248 -9.46 6.78 21.64
C LEU A 248 -10.81 7.38 22.07
N GLU A 249 -11.92 7.00 21.42
CA GLU A 249 -13.25 7.34 21.89
C GLU A 249 -13.53 6.57 23.19
N PRO A 250 -13.96 7.26 24.28
CA PRO A 250 -14.35 6.58 25.49
C PRO A 250 -15.54 5.67 25.20
N ALA A 251 -15.48 4.41 25.63
CA ALA A 251 -16.62 3.50 25.58
C ALA A 251 -17.80 4.15 26.32
N GLU A 252 -18.92 4.38 25.63
CA GLU A 252 -20.15 4.90 26.20
C GLU A 252 -20.74 3.96 27.30
#